data_dbea66ef696ab90bafca401a7683e387
#
_entry.id   dbea66ef696ab90bafca401a7683e387
#
_cell.length_a   1.000
_cell.length_b   1.000
_cell.length_c   1.000
_cell.angle_alpha   90.00
_cell.angle_beta   90.00
_cell.angle_gamma   90.00
#
_symmetry.space_group_name_H-M   'P 1'
#
loop_
_entity.id
_entity.type
_entity.pdbx_description
1 polymer ?
#
loop_
_entity_poly.entity_id
_entity_poly.type
_entity_poly.pdbx_seq_one_letter_code
_entity_poly.pdbx_strand_id
1 'polypeptide(L)'
;NFQKSLNKKNVLVYGAGVAGRQLVIALENSPEFKVIGFLDDNDQLHRQVLLGQTVYSLSKLEKLVKTNDISFVFLALPSINRNKRNQINEKLNQYKLSVKTLPSISEIVDGRITISDIKDLNIDDLLNRDEVRPDTKLLNKNINSKTILVTGAGGSIGSELCRQIIRLKPNKLLLLELNEFALYKIYEELTVINKNLKIISLLVNAQDQERLETIFETFKVDTVYHAAAYKHVSLVEENICEGVKNNVFSTLSIAKASVNKKVSNLVLISTDKAVRPTNIYGASKRLSELCMQGIYEYNKDSSTHFSIVRFGNVLESSGSVIPKFKKQIKEGGPVTLTHKDVTRYFMTVTEAAQLVIQAGAMGKNSEIFVLDMGESVKIRDLIYKMINLSGFRVKDNKNQSGDIEVKIIGLRPGEKLYEELLIGDD
;
A
#
# COMPACT_ATOMS: atom_id res chain seq x y z
N ASN A 1 -2.31 4.86 -48.79
CA ASN A 1 -2.47 5.70 -47.55
C ASN A 1 -3.90 5.57 -47.04
N PHE A 2 -4.18 4.48 -46.33
CA PHE A 2 -5.41 4.35 -45.51
C PHE A 2 -5.08 4.83 -44.09
N GLN A 3 -5.29 6.09 -43.78
CA GLN A 3 -5.44 6.54 -42.42
C GLN A 3 -6.74 5.92 -41.88
N LYS A 4 -6.64 4.88 -41.06
CA LYS A 4 -7.71 4.50 -40.16
C LYS A 4 -8.04 5.72 -39.31
N SER A 5 -9.19 6.31 -39.50
CA SER A 5 -9.79 7.30 -38.58
C SER A 5 -10.00 6.55 -37.26
N LEU A 6 -9.05 6.66 -36.37
CA LEU A 6 -9.19 6.20 -34.98
C LEU A 6 -10.35 7.01 -34.38
N ASN A 7 -11.43 6.33 -34.02
CA ASN A 7 -12.57 6.94 -33.35
C ASN A 7 -12.08 7.43 -31.99
N LYS A 8 -11.74 8.74 -31.86
CA LYS A 8 -11.26 9.35 -30.61
C LYS A 8 -12.33 9.21 -29.54
N LYS A 9 -11.93 8.78 -28.35
CA LYS A 9 -12.83 8.66 -27.19
C LYS A 9 -13.13 10.04 -26.63
N ASN A 10 -14.41 10.37 -26.48
CA ASN A 10 -14.83 11.65 -25.93
C ASN A 10 -14.63 11.69 -24.43
N VAL A 11 -13.99 12.77 -23.95
CA VAL A 11 -13.62 12.91 -22.53
C VAL A 11 -14.05 14.28 -21.99
N LEU A 12 -14.37 14.32 -20.69
CA LEU A 12 -14.52 15.55 -19.92
C LEU A 12 -13.35 15.70 -18.96
N VAL A 13 -12.93 16.92 -18.69
CA VAL A 13 -11.89 17.24 -17.70
C VAL A 13 -12.56 17.87 -16.49
N TYR A 14 -12.48 17.21 -15.33
CA TYR A 14 -13.02 17.73 -14.07
C TYR A 14 -11.95 18.58 -13.37
N GLY A 15 -12.23 19.87 -13.23
CA GLY A 15 -11.33 20.92 -12.76
C GLY A 15 -10.87 21.81 -13.92
N ALA A 16 -11.36 23.06 -13.95
CA ALA A 16 -11.00 24.08 -14.95
C ALA A 16 -9.83 24.99 -14.49
N GLY A 17 -9.14 24.59 -13.40
CA GLY A 17 -7.95 25.25 -12.85
C GLY A 17 -6.70 25.08 -13.72
N VAL A 18 -5.54 25.41 -13.16
CA VAL A 18 -4.25 25.34 -13.88
C VAL A 18 -3.97 23.93 -14.41
N ALA A 19 -4.12 22.90 -13.56
CA ALA A 19 -3.88 21.50 -13.93
C ALA A 19 -4.80 21.03 -15.05
N GLY A 20 -6.10 21.36 -14.98
CA GLY A 20 -7.06 20.99 -16.03
C GLY A 20 -6.77 21.65 -17.36
N ARG A 21 -6.37 22.91 -17.36
CA ARG A 21 -5.98 23.62 -18.58
C ARG A 21 -4.72 23.04 -19.20
N GLN A 22 -3.70 22.70 -18.40
CA GLN A 22 -2.51 22.03 -18.90
C GLN A 22 -2.84 20.65 -19.48
N LEU A 23 -3.75 19.91 -18.85
CA LEU A 23 -4.19 18.60 -19.36
C LEU A 23 -4.92 18.76 -20.70
N VAL A 24 -5.80 19.76 -20.85
CA VAL A 24 -6.50 20.00 -22.13
C VAL A 24 -5.51 20.34 -23.23
N ILE A 25 -4.51 21.16 -22.97
CA ILE A 25 -3.42 21.48 -23.94
C ILE A 25 -2.68 20.19 -24.33
N ALA A 26 -2.33 19.33 -23.35
CA ALA A 26 -1.66 18.06 -23.63
C ALA A 26 -2.53 17.11 -24.48
N LEU A 27 -3.85 17.12 -24.28
CA LEU A 27 -4.81 16.27 -25.02
C LEU A 27 -5.17 16.81 -26.42
N GLU A 28 -4.87 18.06 -26.75
CA GLU A 28 -5.28 18.69 -28.03
C GLU A 28 -4.81 17.87 -29.24
N ASN A 29 -3.58 17.37 -29.19
CA ASN A 29 -2.98 16.54 -30.24
C ASN A 29 -3.06 15.03 -29.95
N SER A 30 -3.85 14.59 -28.98
CA SER A 30 -3.99 13.18 -28.66
C SER A 30 -4.65 12.41 -29.81
N PRO A 31 -4.07 11.25 -30.23
CA PRO A 31 -4.75 10.40 -31.20
C PRO A 31 -5.91 9.62 -30.62
N GLU A 32 -5.97 9.45 -29.26
CA GLU A 32 -6.93 8.61 -28.58
C GLU A 32 -8.10 9.36 -27.99
N PHE A 33 -7.91 10.62 -27.55
CA PHE A 33 -8.89 11.37 -26.79
C PHE A 33 -9.32 12.67 -27.50
N LYS A 34 -10.59 13.03 -27.32
CA LYS A 34 -11.17 14.30 -27.74
C LYS A 34 -11.86 14.94 -26.53
N VAL A 35 -11.36 16.12 -26.11
CA VAL A 35 -11.97 16.87 -25.02
C VAL A 35 -13.26 17.52 -25.50
N ILE A 36 -14.35 17.32 -24.74
CA ILE A 36 -15.70 17.88 -25.03
C ILE A 36 -15.97 19.10 -24.14
N GLY A 37 -15.29 19.22 -23.01
CA GLY A 37 -15.44 20.35 -22.11
C GLY A 37 -14.85 20.10 -20.73
N PHE A 38 -14.98 21.12 -19.88
CA PHE A 38 -14.63 21.03 -18.47
C PHE A 38 -15.88 20.79 -17.62
N LEU A 39 -15.68 20.13 -16.47
CA LEU A 39 -16.60 20.14 -15.33
C LEU A 39 -15.90 20.88 -14.18
N ASP A 40 -16.62 21.75 -13.48
CA ASP A 40 -16.08 22.45 -12.31
C ASP A 40 -17.18 22.71 -11.28
N ASP A 41 -16.81 22.70 -9.98
CA ASP A 41 -17.73 23.02 -8.88
C ASP A 41 -17.88 24.54 -8.65
N ASN A 42 -17.01 25.35 -9.26
CA ASN A 42 -17.05 26.81 -9.11
C ASN A 42 -18.06 27.44 -10.07
N ASP A 43 -19.17 27.92 -9.51
CA ASP A 43 -20.26 28.53 -10.27
C ASP A 43 -19.80 29.72 -11.12
N GLN A 44 -18.77 30.45 -10.70
CA GLN A 44 -18.25 31.61 -11.46
C GLN A 44 -17.60 31.21 -12.78
N LEU A 45 -17.14 29.97 -12.92
CA LEU A 45 -16.54 29.45 -14.15
C LEU A 45 -17.57 28.88 -15.11
N HIS A 46 -18.78 28.59 -14.64
CA HIS A 46 -19.82 27.97 -15.49
C HIS A 46 -20.16 28.83 -16.70
N ARG A 47 -20.33 28.18 -17.84
CA ARG A 47 -20.57 28.77 -19.17
C ARG A 47 -19.43 29.57 -19.77
N GLN A 48 -18.29 29.72 -19.06
CA GLN A 48 -17.09 30.31 -19.67
C GLN A 48 -16.47 29.33 -20.67
N VAL A 49 -15.76 29.87 -21.64
CA VAL A 49 -15.00 29.12 -22.63
C VAL A 49 -13.51 29.28 -22.32
N LEU A 50 -12.86 28.19 -21.98
CA LEU A 50 -11.44 28.13 -21.65
C LEU A 50 -10.74 27.20 -22.67
N LEU A 51 -9.72 27.69 -23.37
CA LEU A 51 -9.01 26.92 -24.41
C LEU A 51 -9.97 26.32 -25.47
N GLY A 52 -11.01 27.06 -25.87
CA GLY A 52 -12.01 26.56 -26.81
C GLY A 52 -13.01 25.56 -26.24
N GLN A 53 -12.94 25.23 -24.94
CA GLN A 53 -13.80 24.27 -24.27
C GLN A 53 -14.72 24.94 -23.26
N THR A 54 -16.00 24.60 -23.27
CA THR A 54 -16.99 25.15 -22.33
C THR A 54 -16.86 24.52 -20.95
N VAL A 55 -17.00 25.33 -19.89
CA VAL A 55 -17.05 24.87 -18.50
C VAL A 55 -18.50 24.61 -18.11
N TYR A 56 -18.78 23.38 -17.68
CA TYR A 56 -20.11 22.92 -17.29
C TYR A 56 -20.18 22.67 -15.79
N SER A 57 -21.36 22.85 -15.21
CA SER A 57 -21.66 22.36 -13.86
C SER A 57 -21.90 20.84 -13.88
N LEU A 58 -21.68 20.19 -12.74
CA LEU A 58 -21.94 18.75 -12.58
C LEU A 58 -23.40 18.37 -12.87
N SER A 59 -24.35 19.28 -12.64
CA SER A 59 -25.78 19.08 -12.96
C SER A 59 -26.06 18.86 -14.46
N LYS A 60 -25.15 19.26 -15.36
CA LYS A 60 -25.27 19.04 -16.79
C LYS A 60 -24.67 17.71 -17.27
N LEU A 61 -24.00 16.99 -16.40
CA LEU A 61 -23.25 15.77 -16.75
C LEU A 61 -24.12 14.71 -17.43
N GLU A 62 -25.31 14.44 -16.90
CA GLU A 62 -26.24 13.45 -17.48
C GLU A 62 -26.58 13.76 -18.95
N LYS A 63 -26.88 15.04 -19.23
CA LYS A 63 -27.17 15.48 -20.61
C LYS A 63 -25.93 15.33 -21.49
N LEU A 64 -24.74 15.75 -21.00
CA LEU A 64 -23.50 15.67 -21.77
C LEU A 64 -23.12 14.22 -22.11
N VAL A 65 -23.25 13.29 -21.16
CA VAL A 65 -23.00 11.88 -21.38
C VAL A 65 -23.91 11.32 -22.48
N LYS A 66 -25.21 11.61 -22.41
CA LYS A 66 -26.19 11.11 -23.40
C LYS A 66 -26.00 11.73 -24.80
N THR A 67 -25.59 13.02 -24.88
CA THR A 67 -25.52 13.74 -26.14
C THR A 67 -24.19 13.56 -26.86
N ASN A 68 -23.08 13.38 -26.13
CA ASN A 68 -21.72 13.41 -26.68
C ASN A 68 -20.99 12.08 -26.58
N ASP A 69 -21.66 11.00 -26.22
CA ASP A 69 -21.01 9.65 -26.04
C ASP A 69 -19.73 9.75 -25.21
N ILE A 70 -19.83 10.36 -24.02
CA ILE A 70 -18.69 10.52 -23.13
C ILE A 70 -18.30 9.17 -22.52
N SER A 71 -17.06 8.77 -22.68
CA SER A 71 -16.53 7.50 -22.15
C SER A 71 -15.66 7.71 -20.90
N PHE A 72 -15.01 8.88 -20.78
CA PHE A 72 -14.04 9.14 -19.72
C PHE A 72 -14.25 10.50 -19.05
N VAL A 73 -13.92 10.55 -17.75
CA VAL A 73 -13.70 11.81 -17.01
C VAL A 73 -12.29 11.79 -16.43
N PHE A 74 -11.51 12.83 -16.72
CA PHE A 74 -10.17 13.00 -16.18
C PHE A 74 -10.22 13.99 -15.02
N LEU A 75 -9.91 13.51 -13.79
CA LEU A 75 -9.85 14.35 -12.59
C LEU A 75 -8.54 15.14 -12.57
N ALA A 76 -8.60 16.41 -12.94
CA ALA A 76 -7.48 17.34 -12.97
C ALA A 76 -7.44 18.21 -11.71
N LEU A 77 -7.49 17.57 -10.53
CA LEU A 77 -7.57 18.18 -9.21
C LEU A 77 -6.44 17.68 -8.30
N PRO A 78 -5.17 17.94 -8.61
CA PRO A 78 -4.02 17.37 -7.89
C PRO A 78 -3.90 17.86 -6.45
N SER A 79 -4.54 18.97 -6.08
CA SER A 79 -4.47 19.59 -4.74
C SER A 79 -5.61 19.21 -3.81
N ILE A 80 -6.64 18.48 -4.28
CA ILE A 80 -7.74 18.08 -3.40
C ILE A 80 -7.36 16.88 -2.52
N ASN A 81 -7.92 16.83 -1.30
CA ASN A 81 -7.76 15.69 -0.42
C ASN A 81 -8.50 14.44 -0.95
N ARG A 82 -8.11 13.28 -0.45
CA ARG A 82 -8.66 11.98 -0.88
C ARG A 82 -10.17 11.88 -0.66
N ASN A 83 -10.69 12.42 0.46
CA ASN A 83 -12.12 12.39 0.76
C ASN A 83 -12.94 13.11 -0.32
N LYS A 84 -12.54 14.31 -0.72
CA LYS A 84 -13.24 15.08 -1.75
C LYS A 84 -13.13 14.41 -3.12
N ARG A 85 -11.97 13.79 -3.43
CA ARG A 85 -11.78 13.00 -4.65
C ARG A 85 -12.75 11.82 -4.70
N ASN A 86 -12.90 11.09 -3.60
CA ASN A 86 -13.82 9.97 -3.48
C ASN A 86 -15.30 10.41 -3.64
N GLN A 87 -15.70 11.53 -3.03
CA GLN A 87 -17.05 12.08 -3.21
C GLN A 87 -17.36 12.44 -4.66
N ILE A 88 -16.39 13.04 -5.37
CA ILE A 88 -16.54 13.35 -6.80
C ILE A 88 -16.68 12.06 -7.60
N ASN A 89 -15.81 11.07 -7.32
CA ASN A 89 -15.85 9.78 -7.99
C ASN A 89 -17.18 9.04 -7.77
N GLU A 90 -17.72 9.04 -6.57
CA GLU A 90 -19.05 8.46 -6.26
C GLU A 90 -20.17 9.12 -7.08
N LYS A 91 -20.11 10.43 -7.26
CA LYS A 91 -21.07 11.16 -8.12
C LYS A 91 -20.92 10.80 -9.60
N LEU A 92 -19.69 10.62 -10.09
CA LEU A 92 -19.41 10.26 -11.48
C LEU A 92 -19.77 8.81 -11.82
N ASN A 93 -19.60 7.89 -10.87
CA ASN A 93 -19.90 6.46 -11.06
C ASN A 93 -21.36 6.16 -11.42
N GLN A 94 -22.30 7.06 -11.08
CA GLN A 94 -23.71 6.91 -11.44
C GLN A 94 -23.93 6.95 -12.97
N TYR A 95 -22.98 7.50 -13.73
CA TYR A 95 -23.09 7.73 -15.17
C TYR A 95 -22.31 6.74 -16.05
N LYS A 96 -21.78 5.65 -15.48
CA LYS A 96 -20.98 4.63 -16.21
C LYS A 96 -19.74 5.19 -16.92
N LEU A 97 -19.11 6.18 -16.32
CA LEU A 97 -17.92 6.82 -16.86
C LEU A 97 -16.67 6.17 -16.27
N SER A 98 -15.68 5.91 -17.10
CA SER A 98 -14.36 5.55 -16.63
C SER A 98 -13.64 6.80 -16.11
N VAL A 99 -13.30 6.81 -14.83
CA VAL A 99 -12.64 7.95 -14.19
C VAL A 99 -11.14 7.70 -14.12
N LYS A 100 -10.35 8.65 -14.63
CA LYS A 100 -8.89 8.65 -14.52
C LYS A 100 -8.45 9.90 -13.75
N THR A 101 -7.29 9.84 -13.11
CA THR A 101 -6.78 10.94 -12.28
C THR A 101 -5.39 11.35 -12.69
N LEU A 102 -5.03 12.59 -12.36
CA LEU A 102 -3.65 13.06 -12.39
C LEU A 102 -2.97 12.78 -11.04
N PRO A 103 -1.66 12.50 -11.04
CA PRO A 103 -0.87 12.41 -9.81
C PRO A 103 -0.89 13.74 -9.03
N SER A 104 -0.48 13.71 -7.76
CA SER A 104 -0.34 14.91 -6.95
C SER A 104 0.73 15.85 -7.54
N ILE A 105 0.68 17.14 -7.21
CA ILE A 105 1.66 18.12 -7.68
C ILE A 105 3.09 17.71 -7.31
N SER A 106 3.29 17.06 -6.17
CA SER A 106 4.57 16.53 -5.71
C SER A 106 5.12 15.36 -6.53
N GLU A 107 4.29 14.69 -7.30
CA GLU A 107 4.65 13.55 -8.15
C GLU A 107 4.94 13.98 -9.61
N ILE A 108 4.58 15.20 -9.99
CA ILE A 108 4.81 15.74 -11.34
C ILE A 108 6.24 16.28 -11.41
N VAL A 109 7.13 15.56 -12.09
CA VAL A 109 8.59 15.78 -12.06
C VAL A 109 9.00 17.15 -12.64
N ASP A 110 8.32 17.67 -13.66
CA ASP A 110 8.71 18.90 -14.35
C ASP A 110 7.67 20.05 -14.29
N GLY A 111 6.68 19.93 -13.41
CA GLY A 111 5.59 20.91 -13.31
C GLY A 111 4.69 21.02 -14.57
N ARG A 112 4.91 20.16 -15.58
CA ARG A 112 4.09 20.05 -16.80
C ARG A 112 3.33 18.74 -16.81
N ILE A 113 2.04 18.82 -17.08
CA ILE A 113 1.16 17.64 -17.17
C ILE A 113 1.21 17.09 -18.58
N THR A 114 1.43 15.79 -18.70
CA THR A 114 1.45 15.05 -19.97
C THR A 114 0.36 13.95 -19.99
N ILE A 115 0.09 13.38 -21.16
CA ILE A 115 -0.89 12.27 -21.30
C ILE A 115 -0.42 11.04 -20.53
N SER A 116 0.89 10.83 -20.40
CA SER A 116 1.47 9.71 -19.63
C SER A 116 1.23 9.82 -18.12
N ASP A 117 0.90 11.00 -17.62
CA ASP A 117 0.58 11.23 -16.21
C ASP A 117 -0.86 10.82 -15.85
N ILE A 118 -1.70 10.55 -16.85
CA ILE A 118 -3.07 10.08 -16.62
C ILE A 118 -3.02 8.63 -16.14
N LYS A 119 -3.41 8.42 -14.87
CA LYS A 119 -3.45 7.10 -14.25
C LYS A 119 -4.90 6.66 -14.02
N ASP A 120 -5.13 5.35 -14.06
CA ASP A 120 -6.37 4.80 -13.54
C ASP A 120 -6.46 5.12 -12.04
N LEU A 121 -7.67 5.36 -11.52
CA LEU A 121 -7.87 5.57 -10.10
C LEU A 121 -7.29 4.38 -9.33
N ASN A 122 -6.36 4.69 -8.44
CA ASN A 122 -5.66 3.67 -7.71
C ASN A 122 -6.50 3.21 -6.51
N ILE A 123 -6.31 1.98 -6.07
CA ILE A 123 -6.98 1.45 -4.87
C ILE A 123 -6.60 2.26 -3.62
N ASP A 124 -5.41 2.85 -3.62
CA ASP A 124 -4.99 3.77 -2.57
C ASP A 124 -5.94 4.98 -2.42
N ASP A 125 -6.57 5.42 -3.52
CA ASP A 125 -7.59 6.48 -3.53
C ASP A 125 -8.92 6.04 -2.86
N LEU A 126 -9.12 4.74 -2.63
CA LEU A 126 -10.30 4.21 -1.93
C LEU A 126 -10.23 4.38 -0.41
N LEU A 127 -9.03 4.63 0.13
CA LEU A 127 -8.87 4.92 1.55
C LEU A 127 -9.33 6.35 1.82
N ASN A 128 -10.27 6.49 2.75
CA ASN A 128 -10.83 7.78 3.16
C ASN A 128 -9.94 8.50 4.19
N ARG A 129 -8.62 8.39 4.07
CA ARG A 129 -7.68 9.04 5.00
C ARG A 129 -6.50 9.63 4.23
N ASP A 130 -5.97 10.71 4.76
CA ASP A 130 -4.70 11.27 4.29
C ASP A 130 -3.52 10.50 4.91
N GLU A 131 -2.45 10.35 4.16
CA GLU A 131 -1.23 9.73 4.67
C GLU A 131 -0.56 10.61 5.73
N VAL A 132 0.01 9.97 6.75
CA VAL A 132 0.82 10.66 7.76
C VAL A 132 2.08 11.23 7.10
N ARG A 133 2.33 12.52 7.27
CA ARG A 133 3.55 13.15 6.73
C ARG A 133 4.77 12.63 7.48
N PRO A 134 5.78 12.11 6.75
CA PRO A 134 6.96 11.55 7.39
C PRO A 134 7.86 12.64 8.00
N ASP A 135 8.40 12.36 9.19
CA ASP A 135 9.47 13.16 9.78
C ASP A 135 10.82 12.75 9.20
N THR A 136 11.43 13.65 8.42
CA THR A 136 12.70 13.38 7.75
C THR A 136 13.87 13.15 8.70
N LYS A 137 13.84 13.71 9.92
CA LYS A 137 14.88 13.50 10.95
C LYS A 137 14.80 12.05 11.46
N LEU A 138 13.60 11.57 11.78
CA LEU A 138 13.38 10.19 12.21
C LEU A 138 13.73 9.19 11.12
N LEU A 139 13.35 9.46 9.85
CA LEU A 139 13.70 8.58 8.72
C LEU A 139 15.22 8.39 8.57
N ASN A 140 16.01 9.45 8.78
CA ASN A 140 17.46 9.39 8.60
C ASN A 140 18.22 8.84 9.81
N LYS A 141 17.68 8.92 11.02
CA LYS A 141 18.40 8.67 12.29
C LYS A 141 19.14 7.35 12.34
N ASN A 142 18.48 6.25 11.95
CA ASN A 142 19.02 4.89 12.05
C ASN A 142 19.44 4.31 10.69
N ILE A 143 19.46 5.12 9.62
CA ILE A 143 19.72 4.65 8.25
C ILE A 143 20.90 5.40 7.60
N ASN A 144 20.92 6.72 7.69
CA ASN A 144 21.94 7.52 6.99
C ASN A 144 23.35 7.09 7.41
N SER A 145 24.19 6.76 6.43
CA SER A 145 25.58 6.29 6.61
C SER A 145 25.73 5.01 7.47
N LYS A 146 24.64 4.22 7.66
CA LYS A 146 24.61 2.98 8.42
C LYS A 146 24.56 1.75 7.51
N THR A 147 24.94 0.61 8.06
CA THR A 147 24.78 -0.70 7.43
C THR A 147 23.44 -1.30 7.86
N ILE A 148 22.53 -1.45 6.93
CA ILE A 148 21.15 -1.87 7.18
C ILE A 148 20.93 -3.29 6.67
N LEU A 149 20.28 -4.13 7.47
CA LEU A 149 19.82 -5.45 7.05
C LEU A 149 18.28 -5.50 7.09
N VAL A 150 17.69 -6.00 6.02
CA VAL A 150 16.25 -6.27 5.93
C VAL A 150 16.05 -7.76 5.71
N THR A 151 15.33 -8.42 6.62
CA THR A 151 14.91 -9.81 6.42
C THR A 151 13.56 -9.88 5.76
N GLY A 152 13.29 -10.94 4.98
CA GLY A 152 12.09 -10.98 4.15
C GLY A 152 12.11 -9.86 3.10
N ALA A 153 13.30 -9.55 2.58
CA ALA A 153 13.53 -8.42 1.68
C ALA A 153 12.74 -8.51 0.37
N GLY A 154 12.36 -9.71 -0.07
CA GLY A 154 11.52 -9.95 -1.25
C GLY A 154 10.02 -9.87 -0.98
N GLY A 155 9.59 -9.80 0.30
CA GLY A 155 8.19 -9.64 0.69
C GLY A 155 7.67 -8.22 0.44
N SER A 156 6.34 -8.02 0.57
CA SER A 156 5.71 -6.71 0.29
C SER A 156 6.23 -5.59 1.17
N ILE A 157 6.34 -5.80 2.49
CA ILE A 157 6.89 -4.79 3.42
C ILE A 157 8.40 -4.70 3.29
N GLY A 158 9.11 -5.85 3.26
CA GLY A 158 10.56 -5.88 3.15
C GLY A 158 11.09 -5.18 1.91
N SER A 159 10.47 -5.41 0.74
CA SER A 159 10.87 -4.77 -0.50
C SER A 159 10.63 -3.26 -0.48
N GLU A 160 9.51 -2.81 0.09
CA GLU A 160 9.23 -1.38 0.21
C GLU A 160 10.16 -0.69 1.22
N LEU A 161 10.47 -1.35 2.34
CA LEU A 161 11.52 -0.87 3.25
C LEU A 161 12.85 -0.68 2.50
N CYS A 162 13.26 -1.66 1.69
CA CYS A 162 14.48 -1.55 0.90
C CYS A 162 14.45 -0.37 -0.08
N ARG A 163 13.30 -0.14 -0.80
CA ARG A 163 13.13 1.00 -1.70
C ARG A 163 13.24 2.35 -1.00
N GLN A 164 12.77 2.44 0.22
CA GLN A 164 12.83 3.68 0.98
C GLN A 164 14.21 3.88 1.62
N ILE A 165 14.79 2.83 2.20
CA ILE A 165 16.12 2.85 2.80
C ILE A 165 17.18 3.31 1.79
N ILE A 166 17.12 2.82 0.54
CA ILE A 166 18.09 3.19 -0.49
C ILE A 166 18.14 4.70 -0.78
N ARG A 167 16.99 5.39 -0.62
CA ARG A 167 16.87 6.84 -0.80
C ARG A 167 17.44 7.65 0.37
N LEU A 168 17.58 7.03 1.54
CA LEU A 168 18.08 7.64 2.78
C LEU A 168 19.61 7.51 2.94
N LYS A 169 20.32 7.15 1.86
CA LYS A 169 21.78 7.08 1.75
C LYS A 169 22.44 6.22 2.83
N PRO A 170 22.08 4.92 2.96
CA PRO A 170 22.80 4.01 3.84
C PRO A 170 24.22 3.80 3.32
N ASN A 171 25.12 3.31 4.18
CA ASN A 171 26.46 2.88 3.78
C ASN A 171 26.41 1.56 2.98
N LYS A 172 25.59 0.61 3.45
CA LYS A 172 25.36 -0.69 2.80
C LYS A 172 23.90 -1.11 3.05
N LEU A 173 23.33 -1.87 2.12
CA LEU A 173 22.03 -2.51 2.28
C LEU A 173 22.17 -4.02 2.07
N LEU A 174 21.83 -4.82 3.10
CA LEU A 174 21.85 -6.27 3.07
C LEU A 174 20.40 -6.76 2.92
N LEU A 175 20.16 -7.56 1.89
CA LEU A 175 18.87 -8.17 1.57
C LEU A 175 18.91 -9.64 2.01
N LEU A 176 18.25 -9.98 3.11
CA LEU A 176 18.17 -11.36 3.59
C LEU A 176 16.79 -11.94 3.22
N GLU A 177 16.80 -13.01 2.45
CA GLU A 177 15.58 -13.65 1.96
C GLU A 177 15.83 -15.16 1.80
N LEU A 178 14.81 -15.97 2.08
CA LEU A 178 14.84 -17.42 1.90
C LEU A 178 14.42 -17.84 0.48
N ASN A 179 13.58 -17.07 -0.17
CA ASN A 179 13.11 -17.32 -1.52
C ASN A 179 14.07 -16.70 -2.55
N GLU A 180 14.77 -17.55 -3.30
CA GLU A 180 15.76 -17.15 -4.30
C GLU A 180 15.18 -16.18 -5.34
N PHE A 181 14.00 -16.49 -5.91
CA PHE A 181 13.39 -15.66 -6.93
C PHE A 181 13.00 -14.27 -6.40
N ALA A 182 12.45 -14.21 -5.19
CA ALA A 182 12.09 -12.96 -4.56
C ALA A 182 13.32 -12.10 -4.25
N LEU A 183 14.41 -12.74 -3.79
CA LEU A 183 15.70 -12.08 -3.55
C LEU A 183 16.29 -11.52 -4.85
N TYR A 184 16.35 -12.32 -5.91
CA TYR A 184 16.83 -11.90 -7.22
C TYR A 184 16.06 -10.69 -7.75
N LYS A 185 14.73 -10.77 -7.71
CA LYS A 185 13.86 -9.69 -8.21
C LYS A 185 14.11 -8.35 -7.52
N ILE A 186 14.17 -8.33 -6.19
CA ILE A 186 14.40 -7.08 -5.45
C ILE A 186 15.83 -6.57 -5.63
N TYR A 187 16.83 -7.46 -5.72
CA TYR A 187 18.21 -7.09 -5.97
C TYR A 187 18.36 -6.37 -7.31
N GLU A 188 17.83 -6.94 -8.40
CA GLU A 188 17.86 -6.34 -9.73
C GLU A 188 17.19 -4.96 -9.72
N GLU A 189 16.00 -4.86 -9.14
CA GLU A 189 15.27 -3.60 -9.04
C GLU A 189 16.09 -2.50 -8.34
N LEU A 190 16.64 -2.80 -7.17
CA LEU A 190 17.38 -1.82 -6.37
C LEU A 190 18.71 -1.42 -7.00
N THR A 191 19.37 -2.33 -7.70
CA THR A 191 20.62 -2.05 -8.42
C THR A 191 20.40 -1.05 -9.56
N VAL A 192 19.24 -1.09 -10.21
CA VAL A 192 18.85 -0.10 -11.23
C VAL A 192 18.61 1.28 -10.59
N ILE A 193 17.97 1.32 -9.40
CA ILE A 193 17.65 2.57 -8.69
C ILE A 193 18.92 3.30 -8.23
N ASN A 194 19.90 2.57 -7.70
CA ASN A 194 21.16 3.17 -7.23
C ASN A 194 22.36 2.23 -7.49
N LYS A 195 23.05 2.50 -8.60
CA LYS A 195 24.22 1.72 -9.03
C LYS A 195 25.45 1.87 -8.13
N ASN A 196 25.51 2.92 -7.33
CA ASN A 196 26.68 3.24 -6.51
C ASN A 196 26.58 2.69 -5.08
N LEU A 197 25.38 2.28 -4.63
CA LEU A 197 25.19 1.72 -3.31
C LEU A 197 25.66 0.26 -3.29
N LYS A 198 26.42 -0.11 -2.26
CA LYS A 198 26.77 -1.50 -2.01
C LYS A 198 25.56 -2.27 -1.49
N ILE A 199 24.89 -3.01 -2.38
CA ILE A 199 23.78 -3.91 -2.07
C ILE A 199 24.33 -5.34 -2.01
N ILE A 200 23.96 -6.10 -0.98
CA ILE A 200 24.42 -7.47 -0.75
C ILE A 200 23.21 -8.37 -0.63
N SER A 201 23.07 -9.32 -1.53
CA SER A 201 22.03 -10.35 -1.49
C SER A 201 22.47 -11.54 -0.65
N LEU A 202 21.66 -11.96 0.32
CA LEU A 202 21.92 -13.03 1.25
C LEU A 202 20.79 -14.06 1.20
N LEU A 203 21.03 -15.19 0.56
CA LEU A 203 20.11 -16.32 0.54
C LEU A 203 20.28 -17.12 1.83
N VAL A 204 19.53 -16.75 2.87
CA VAL A 204 19.72 -17.28 4.24
C VAL A 204 18.36 -17.49 4.92
N ASN A 205 18.26 -18.58 5.69
CA ASN A 205 17.17 -18.81 6.62
C ASN A 205 17.38 -17.96 7.89
N ALA A 206 16.42 -17.10 8.21
CA ALA A 206 16.48 -16.26 9.41
C ALA A 206 16.43 -17.02 10.76
N GLN A 207 16.22 -18.34 10.74
CA GLN A 207 16.32 -19.22 11.91
C GLN A 207 17.77 -19.62 12.23
N ASP A 208 18.71 -19.46 11.30
CA ASP A 208 20.11 -19.85 11.46
C ASP A 208 20.88 -18.77 12.22
N GLN A 209 20.91 -18.88 13.54
CA GLN A 209 21.55 -17.91 14.42
C GLN A 209 23.05 -17.78 14.14
N GLU A 210 23.79 -18.87 13.94
CA GLU A 210 25.25 -18.83 13.72
C GLU A 210 25.57 -18.09 12.42
N ARG A 211 24.81 -18.36 11.37
CA ARG A 211 24.94 -17.66 10.10
C ARG A 211 24.62 -16.16 10.23
N LEU A 212 23.58 -15.80 10.99
CA LEU A 212 23.23 -14.41 11.28
C LEU A 212 24.36 -13.70 12.04
N GLU A 213 24.93 -14.33 13.07
CA GLU A 213 26.05 -13.76 13.84
C GLU A 213 27.26 -13.50 12.95
N THR A 214 27.60 -14.46 12.07
CA THR A 214 28.67 -14.29 11.08
C THR A 214 28.42 -13.11 10.16
N ILE A 215 27.19 -12.96 9.66
CA ILE A 215 26.80 -11.84 8.79
C ILE A 215 26.90 -10.51 9.54
N PHE A 216 26.34 -10.42 10.75
CA PHE A 216 26.33 -9.19 11.53
C PHE A 216 27.76 -8.72 11.85
N GLU A 217 28.63 -9.64 12.17
CA GLU A 217 30.05 -9.37 12.44
C GLU A 217 30.83 -8.96 11.19
N THR A 218 30.67 -9.70 10.07
CA THR A 218 31.37 -9.45 8.81
C THR A 218 31.03 -8.10 8.23
N PHE A 219 29.75 -7.74 8.24
CA PHE A 219 29.28 -6.51 7.60
C PHE A 219 29.15 -5.33 8.55
N LYS A 220 29.33 -5.52 9.86
CA LYS A 220 29.13 -4.51 10.91
C LYS A 220 27.74 -3.92 10.82
N VAL A 221 26.71 -4.75 10.99
CA VAL A 221 25.31 -4.35 10.87
C VAL A 221 24.92 -3.39 12.00
N ASP A 222 24.39 -2.22 11.65
CA ASP A 222 23.93 -1.20 12.61
C ASP A 222 22.44 -1.35 12.92
N THR A 223 21.61 -1.62 11.91
CA THR A 223 20.14 -1.69 12.07
C THR A 223 19.57 -2.87 11.31
N VAL A 224 18.66 -3.61 11.96
CA VAL A 224 17.92 -4.73 11.39
C VAL A 224 16.43 -4.43 11.35
N TYR A 225 15.81 -4.54 10.17
CA TYR A 225 14.36 -4.57 10.00
C TYR A 225 13.92 -6.02 9.74
N HIS A 226 13.24 -6.61 10.71
CA HIS A 226 12.81 -8.01 10.63
C HIS A 226 11.37 -8.11 10.08
N ALA A 227 11.26 -8.29 8.75
CA ALA A 227 9.99 -8.43 8.03
C ALA A 227 9.70 -9.86 7.54
N ALA A 228 10.62 -10.82 7.76
CA ALA A 228 10.42 -12.22 7.42
C ALA A 228 9.35 -12.85 8.31
N ALA A 229 8.26 -13.33 7.72
CA ALA A 229 7.22 -14.09 8.41
C ALA A 229 6.29 -14.81 7.42
N TYR A 230 5.73 -15.95 7.79
CA TYR A 230 4.57 -16.52 7.12
C TYR A 230 3.31 -15.81 7.63
N LYS A 231 2.50 -15.26 6.72
CA LYS A 231 1.36 -14.39 7.06
C LYS A 231 -0.02 -14.90 6.61
N HIS A 232 -0.06 -15.90 5.74
CA HIS A 232 -1.31 -16.45 5.23
C HIS A 232 -1.98 -17.33 6.28
N VAL A 233 -3.03 -16.79 6.94
CA VAL A 233 -3.69 -17.42 8.07
C VAL A 233 -4.05 -18.87 7.79
N SER A 234 -4.75 -19.16 6.68
CA SER A 234 -5.16 -20.54 6.33
C SER A 234 -3.97 -21.51 6.17
N LEU A 235 -2.88 -21.05 5.52
CA LEU A 235 -1.70 -21.89 5.36
C LEU A 235 -0.97 -22.15 6.69
N VAL A 236 -0.92 -21.15 7.57
CA VAL A 236 -0.29 -21.29 8.89
C VAL A 236 -1.13 -22.18 9.79
N GLU A 237 -2.48 -22.12 9.73
CA GLU A 237 -3.37 -23.04 10.45
C GLU A 237 -3.16 -24.51 10.02
N GLU A 238 -2.95 -24.76 8.74
CA GLU A 238 -2.67 -26.08 8.20
C GLU A 238 -1.23 -26.56 8.46
N ASN A 239 -0.29 -25.63 8.78
CA ASN A 239 1.14 -25.90 8.95
C ASN A 239 1.67 -25.24 10.24
N ILE A 240 1.09 -25.58 11.39
CA ILE A 240 1.34 -24.93 12.68
C ILE A 240 2.82 -24.92 13.05
N CYS A 241 3.47 -26.09 13.00
CA CYS A 241 4.89 -26.23 13.38
C CYS A 241 5.79 -25.32 12.52
N GLU A 242 5.57 -25.31 11.22
CA GLU A 242 6.37 -24.48 10.31
C GLU A 242 6.06 -22.99 10.49
N GLY A 243 4.80 -22.64 10.77
CA GLY A 243 4.40 -21.28 11.12
C GLY A 243 5.11 -20.77 12.37
N VAL A 244 5.12 -21.56 13.43
CA VAL A 244 5.82 -21.23 14.69
C VAL A 244 7.34 -21.17 14.48
N LYS A 245 7.95 -22.17 13.85
CA LYS A 245 9.38 -22.18 13.56
C LYS A 245 9.78 -20.93 12.78
N ASN A 246 9.07 -20.63 11.69
CA ASN A 246 9.43 -19.51 10.84
C ASN A 246 9.22 -18.16 11.53
N ASN A 247 8.11 -17.96 12.25
CA ASN A 247 7.78 -16.65 12.81
C ASN A 247 8.46 -16.40 14.17
N VAL A 248 8.47 -17.40 15.05
CA VAL A 248 8.98 -17.24 16.42
C VAL A 248 10.48 -17.49 16.49
N PHE A 249 10.96 -18.63 15.96
CA PHE A 249 12.38 -18.95 16.08
C PHE A 249 13.26 -18.05 15.23
N SER A 250 12.79 -17.57 14.06
CA SER A 250 13.54 -16.56 13.32
C SER A 250 13.68 -15.25 14.11
N THR A 251 12.60 -14.80 14.77
CA THR A 251 12.65 -13.62 15.64
C THR A 251 13.61 -13.82 16.80
N LEU A 252 13.58 -15.00 17.44
CA LEU A 252 14.45 -15.36 18.55
C LEU A 252 15.92 -15.36 18.11
N SER A 253 16.24 -16.00 16.98
CA SER A 253 17.61 -16.08 16.44
C SER A 253 18.16 -14.70 16.08
N ILE A 254 17.37 -13.87 15.41
CA ILE A 254 17.74 -12.49 15.03
C ILE A 254 17.96 -11.63 16.27
N ALA A 255 17.08 -11.71 17.28
CA ALA A 255 17.21 -10.92 18.50
C ALA A 255 18.45 -11.31 19.30
N LYS A 256 18.72 -12.61 19.47
CA LYS A 256 19.95 -13.10 20.11
C LYS A 256 21.21 -12.70 19.36
N ALA A 257 21.25 -12.90 18.04
CA ALA A 257 22.37 -12.49 17.21
C ALA A 257 22.61 -10.98 17.28
N SER A 258 21.53 -10.16 17.33
CA SER A 258 21.63 -8.71 17.46
C SER A 258 22.29 -8.29 18.78
N VAL A 259 21.91 -8.91 19.90
CA VAL A 259 22.53 -8.67 21.20
C VAL A 259 24.00 -9.11 21.19
N ASN A 260 24.29 -10.35 20.75
CA ASN A 260 25.62 -10.92 20.73
C ASN A 260 26.62 -10.12 19.88
N LYS A 261 26.12 -9.53 18.77
CA LYS A 261 26.96 -8.76 17.83
C LYS A 261 26.77 -7.24 17.96
N LYS A 262 26.09 -6.78 19.02
CA LYS A 262 25.91 -5.36 19.38
C LYS A 262 25.31 -4.53 18.24
N VAL A 263 24.32 -5.10 17.55
CA VAL A 263 23.51 -4.35 16.59
C VAL A 263 22.79 -3.22 17.32
N SER A 264 22.87 -2.00 16.81
CA SER A 264 22.33 -0.83 17.54
C SER A 264 20.81 -0.84 17.60
N ASN A 265 20.12 -1.26 16.52
CA ASN A 265 18.66 -1.21 16.45
C ASN A 265 18.09 -2.48 15.79
N LEU A 266 17.08 -3.07 16.41
CA LEU A 266 16.28 -4.16 15.85
C LEU A 266 14.80 -3.79 15.86
N VAL A 267 14.17 -3.78 14.69
CA VAL A 267 12.75 -3.46 14.49
C VAL A 267 12.01 -4.71 14.02
N LEU A 268 11.07 -5.19 14.82
CA LEU A 268 10.17 -6.29 14.46
C LEU A 268 8.90 -5.77 13.82
N ILE A 269 8.60 -6.21 12.64
CA ILE A 269 7.30 -6.00 12.00
C ILE A 269 6.28 -6.98 12.59
N SER A 270 5.24 -6.46 13.25
CA SER A 270 4.13 -7.22 13.82
C SER A 270 2.79 -6.87 13.13
N THR A 271 1.68 -7.22 13.75
CA THR A 271 0.34 -7.13 13.14
C THR A 271 -0.74 -6.88 14.18
N ASP A 272 -1.88 -6.30 13.77
CA ASP A 272 -3.12 -6.21 14.53
C ASP A 272 -3.62 -7.59 15.03
N LYS A 273 -3.32 -8.66 14.29
CA LYS A 273 -3.71 -10.04 14.64
C LYS A 273 -2.97 -10.63 15.85
N ALA A 274 -1.90 -9.97 16.29
CA ALA A 274 -1.21 -10.30 17.55
C ALA A 274 -1.99 -9.84 18.79
N VAL A 275 -3.01 -8.98 18.62
CA VAL A 275 -3.91 -8.53 19.69
C VAL A 275 -5.02 -9.54 19.89
N ARG A 276 -5.16 -10.14 21.09
CA ARG A 276 -6.14 -11.19 21.38
C ARG A 276 -6.26 -12.23 20.25
N PRO A 277 -5.17 -12.94 19.94
CA PRO A 277 -5.09 -13.77 18.73
C PRO A 277 -6.14 -14.88 18.73
N THR A 278 -6.82 -15.06 17.60
CA THR A 278 -7.82 -16.12 17.36
C THR A 278 -7.33 -17.15 16.35
N ASN A 279 -6.09 -17.00 15.89
CA ASN A 279 -5.46 -17.88 14.91
C ASN A 279 -3.97 -18.05 15.20
N ILE A 280 -3.38 -19.11 14.64
CA ILE A 280 -1.97 -19.47 14.87
C ILE A 280 -1.02 -18.41 14.36
N TYR A 281 -1.32 -17.76 13.22
CA TYR A 281 -0.51 -16.65 12.72
C TYR A 281 -0.43 -15.51 13.75
N GLY A 282 -1.58 -15.05 14.25
CA GLY A 282 -1.61 -13.99 15.28
C GLY A 282 -0.92 -14.41 16.56
N ALA A 283 -1.14 -15.66 17.03
CA ALA A 283 -0.48 -16.21 18.21
C ALA A 283 1.03 -16.30 18.04
N SER A 284 1.53 -16.74 16.89
CA SER A 284 2.96 -16.79 16.59
C SER A 284 3.61 -15.40 16.56
N LYS A 285 2.91 -14.39 16.03
CA LYS A 285 3.40 -13.00 16.06
C LYS A 285 3.40 -12.43 17.47
N ARG A 286 2.36 -12.69 18.28
CA ARG A 286 2.36 -12.29 19.70
C ARG A 286 3.48 -12.96 20.47
N LEU A 287 3.74 -14.24 20.24
CA LEU A 287 4.87 -14.94 20.88
C LEU A 287 6.22 -14.33 20.43
N SER A 288 6.37 -13.96 19.17
CA SER A 288 7.55 -13.24 18.67
C SER A 288 7.78 -11.91 19.41
N GLU A 289 6.72 -11.15 19.67
CA GLU A 289 6.79 -9.90 20.46
C GLU A 289 7.28 -10.19 21.89
N LEU A 290 6.69 -11.19 22.55
CA LEU A 290 7.07 -11.61 23.90
C LEU A 290 8.53 -12.11 23.97
N CYS A 291 8.98 -12.85 22.95
CA CYS A 291 10.38 -13.27 22.87
C CYS A 291 11.34 -12.07 22.79
N MET A 292 11.02 -11.05 21.98
CA MET A 292 11.83 -9.84 21.93
C MET A 292 11.86 -9.09 23.26
N GLN A 293 10.70 -8.91 23.89
CA GLN A 293 10.60 -8.27 25.21
C GLN A 293 11.38 -9.07 26.27
N GLY A 294 11.28 -10.40 26.28
CA GLY A 294 12.02 -11.26 27.19
C GLY A 294 13.53 -11.19 26.98
N ILE A 295 14.00 -11.15 25.73
CA ILE A 295 15.44 -10.98 25.43
C ILE A 295 15.94 -9.63 25.91
N TYR A 296 15.16 -8.56 25.70
CA TYR A 296 15.50 -7.22 26.19
C TYR A 296 15.60 -7.21 27.73
N GLU A 297 14.61 -7.75 28.43
CA GLU A 297 14.60 -7.79 29.91
C GLU A 297 15.80 -8.58 30.48
N TYR A 298 16.20 -9.69 29.80
CA TYR A 298 17.34 -10.50 30.21
C TYR A 298 18.69 -9.81 29.91
N ASN A 299 18.73 -8.87 28.94
CA ASN A 299 19.94 -8.20 28.46
C ASN A 299 19.84 -6.67 28.58
N LYS A 300 19.36 -6.13 29.71
CA LYS A 300 19.14 -4.69 29.93
C LYS A 300 20.38 -3.83 29.71
N ASP A 301 21.55 -4.39 29.94
CA ASP A 301 22.85 -3.72 29.75
C ASP A 301 23.33 -3.76 28.27
N SER A 302 22.57 -4.38 27.38
CA SER A 302 22.89 -4.41 25.96
C SER A 302 22.68 -3.03 25.33
N SER A 303 23.56 -2.69 24.40
CA SER A 303 23.42 -1.47 23.58
C SER A 303 22.37 -1.59 22.46
N THR A 304 21.71 -2.74 22.33
CA THR A 304 20.72 -2.99 21.27
C THR A 304 19.34 -2.45 21.67
N HIS A 305 18.83 -1.49 20.90
CA HIS A 305 17.45 -0.99 21.05
C HIS A 305 16.48 -1.84 20.26
N PHE A 306 15.43 -2.29 20.92
CA PHE A 306 14.36 -3.07 20.30
C PHE A 306 13.11 -2.21 20.10
N SER A 307 12.45 -2.42 18.96
CA SER A 307 11.16 -1.79 18.66
C SER A 307 10.26 -2.82 17.99
N ILE A 308 8.99 -2.84 18.37
CA ILE A 308 7.97 -3.70 17.78
C ILE A 308 6.93 -2.80 17.14
N VAL A 309 6.54 -3.07 15.89
CA VAL A 309 5.59 -2.20 15.17
C VAL A 309 4.40 -3.03 14.71
N ARG A 310 3.23 -2.70 15.25
CA ARG A 310 1.93 -3.30 14.88
C ARG A 310 1.21 -2.40 13.90
N PHE A 311 0.64 -3.02 12.86
CA PHE A 311 -0.30 -2.37 11.95
C PHE A 311 -1.26 -3.39 11.35
N GLY A 312 -2.34 -2.90 10.74
CA GLY A 312 -3.37 -3.71 10.12
C GLY A 312 -2.99 -4.18 8.70
N ASN A 313 -3.97 -4.25 7.82
CA ASN A 313 -3.73 -4.70 6.45
C ASN A 313 -3.04 -3.61 5.63
N VAL A 314 -2.15 -4.04 4.74
CA VAL A 314 -1.59 -3.15 3.72
C VAL A 314 -2.21 -3.44 2.37
N LEU A 315 -2.53 -2.38 1.62
CA LEU A 315 -3.09 -2.49 0.28
C LEU A 315 -2.11 -3.20 -0.66
N GLU A 316 -2.66 -3.95 -1.61
CA GLU A 316 -1.91 -4.62 -2.69
C GLU A 316 -0.78 -5.57 -2.25
N SER A 317 -0.70 -5.93 -0.95
CA SER A 317 0.28 -6.92 -0.51
C SER A 317 0.03 -8.30 -1.15
N SER A 318 1.10 -9.01 -1.47
CA SER A 318 1.06 -10.33 -2.12
C SER A 318 0.11 -11.28 -1.40
N GLY A 319 -0.81 -11.91 -2.15
CA GLY A 319 -1.80 -12.84 -1.63
C GLY A 319 -2.89 -12.21 -0.74
N SER A 320 -2.99 -10.87 -0.69
CA SER A 320 -4.06 -10.18 0.05
C SER A 320 -5.39 -10.22 -0.70
N VAL A 321 -6.43 -9.76 -0.03
CA VAL A 321 -7.82 -9.77 -0.52
C VAL A 321 -8.01 -8.91 -1.77
N ILE A 322 -7.28 -7.80 -1.90
CA ILE A 322 -7.42 -6.84 -3.00
C ILE A 322 -6.98 -7.42 -4.36
N PRO A 323 -5.78 -8.00 -4.53
CA PRO A 323 -5.43 -8.71 -5.76
C PRO A 323 -6.42 -9.81 -6.13
N LYS A 324 -6.97 -10.53 -5.12
CA LYS A 324 -8.01 -11.53 -5.35
C LYS A 324 -9.28 -10.91 -5.91
N PHE A 325 -9.75 -9.80 -5.35
CA PHE A 325 -10.94 -9.09 -5.85
C PHE A 325 -10.72 -8.55 -7.26
N LYS A 326 -9.55 -7.92 -7.54
CA LYS A 326 -9.18 -7.49 -8.90
C LYS A 326 -9.30 -8.63 -9.91
N LYS A 327 -8.75 -9.80 -9.55
CA LYS A 327 -8.81 -10.99 -10.41
C LYS A 327 -10.25 -11.44 -10.65
N GLN A 328 -11.05 -11.57 -9.58
CA GLN A 328 -12.45 -12.00 -9.67
C GLN A 328 -13.30 -11.02 -10.49
N ILE A 329 -13.11 -9.70 -10.34
CA ILE A 329 -13.79 -8.69 -11.15
C ILE A 329 -13.41 -8.82 -12.62
N LYS A 330 -12.12 -8.99 -12.92
CA LYS A 330 -11.64 -9.17 -14.30
C LYS A 330 -12.20 -10.42 -14.97
N GLU A 331 -12.46 -11.48 -14.20
CA GLU A 331 -13.03 -12.76 -14.65
C GLU A 331 -14.58 -12.72 -14.75
N GLY A 332 -15.23 -11.58 -14.43
CA GLY A 332 -16.70 -11.44 -14.49
C GLY A 332 -17.42 -11.85 -13.21
N GLY A 333 -16.71 -12.10 -12.13
CA GLY A 333 -17.27 -12.48 -10.82
C GLY A 333 -17.55 -13.97 -10.65
N PRO A 334 -18.24 -14.38 -9.57
CA PRO A 334 -18.62 -13.54 -8.45
C PRO A 334 -17.43 -13.12 -7.57
N VAL A 335 -17.52 -11.92 -6.96
CA VAL A 335 -16.56 -11.52 -5.93
C VAL A 335 -16.95 -12.14 -4.60
N THR A 336 -16.01 -12.85 -3.96
CA THR A 336 -16.28 -13.59 -2.73
C THR A 336 -16.00 -12.75 -1.48
N LEU A 337 -16.98 -12.64 -0.59
CA LEU A 337 -16.93 -11.95 0.70
C LEU A 337 -17.17 -12.94 1.83
N THR A 338 -16.39 -12.91 2.91
CA THR A 338 -16.52 -13.84 4.01
C THR A 338 -17.73 -13.54 4.91
N HIS A 339 -17.99 -12.26 5.20
CA HIS A 339 -19.15 -11.83 5.97
C HIS A 339 -19.54 -10.38 5.62
N LYS A 340 -20.84 -10.06 5.64
CA LYS A 340 -21.35 -8.72 5.25
C LYS A 340 -20.82 -7.57 6.11
N ASP A 341 -20.49 -7.82 7.37
CA ASP A 341 -20.08 -6.82 8.35
C ASP A 341 -18.59 -6.89 8.69
N VAL A 342 -17.80 -7.69 7.97
CA VAL A 342 -16.36 -7.77 8.21
C VAL A 342 -15.68 -6.43 7.90
N THR A 343 -14.89 -5.94 8.86
CA THR A 343 -14.09 -4.72 8.71
C THR A 343 -12.61 -5.01 8.85
N ARG A 344 -11.78 -4.18 8.19
CA ARG A 344 -10.32 -4.22 8.33
C ARG A 344 -9.76 -2.79 8.30
N TYR A 345 -8.66 -2.61 8.99
CA TYR A 345 -7.85 -1.42 8.85
C TYR A 345 -6.96 -1.54 7.62
N PHE A 346 -6.81 -0.47 6.87
CA PHE A 346 -5.95 -0.45 5.69
C PHE A 346 -5.01 0.75 5.68
N MET A 347 -3.82 0.52 5.15
CA MET A 347 -2.79 1.51 4.92
C MET A 347 -2.08 1.22 3.60
N THR A 348 -1.45 2.20 2.97
CA THR A 348 -0.59 1.93 1.81
C THR A 348 0.70 1.22 2.26
N VAL A 349 1.30 0.41 1.39
CA VAL A 349 2.58 -0.25 1.71
C VAL A 349 3.67 0.79 1.94
N THR A 350 3.65 1.87 1.17
CA THR A 350 4.59 2.99 1.26
C THR A 350 4.52 3.69 2.61
N GLU A 351 3.30 4.04 3.06
CA GLU A 351 3.08 4.67 4.35
C GLU A 351 3.50 3.75 5.51
N ALA A 352 3.11 2.46 5.45
CA ALA A 352 3.51 1.48 6.46
C ALA A 352 5.03 1.39 6.62
N ALA A 353 5.76 1.30 5.51
CA ALA A 353 7.22 1.26 5.55
C ALA A 353 7.85 2.54 6.12
N GLN A 354 7.34 3.72 5.77
CA GLN A 354 7.79 4.99 6.33
C GLN A 354 7.58 5.07 7.84
N LEU A 355 6.41 4.67 8.31
CA LEU A 355 6.08 4.70 9.73
C LEU A 355 6.87 3.63 10.52
N VAL A 356 7.14 2.46 9.94
CA VAL A 356 8.03 1.44 10.52
C VAL A 356 9.45 1.99 10.74
N ILE A 357 10.00 2.70 9.75
CA ILE A 357 11.33 3.32 9.88
C ILE A 357 11.34 4.35 11.00
N GLN A 358 10.30 5.19 11.08
CA GLN A 358 10.19 6.22 12.13
C GLN A 358 10.00 5.60 13.52
N ALA A 359 9.12 4.61 13.67
CA ALA A 359 8.94 3.89 14.93
C ALA A 359 10.25 3.24 15.41
N GLY A 360 11.02 2.63 14.50
CA GLY A 360 12.35 2.09 14.80
C GLY A 360 13.36 3.14 15.26
N ALA A 361 13.19 4.40 14.82
CA ALA A 361 14.04 5.51 15.26
C ALA A 361 13.61 6.11 16.62
N MET A 362 12.37 5.90 17.03
CA MET A 362 11.81 6.37 18.30
C MET A 362 12.08 5.40 19.45
N GLY A 363 12.01 4.09 19.17
CA GLY A 363 12.07 3.05 20.18
C GLY A 363 13.41 2.96 20.92
N LYS A 364 13.35 2.55 22.19
CA LYS A 364 14.50 2.40 23.08
C LYS A 364 14.46 1.10 23.89
N ASN A 365 13.28 0.73 24.40
CA ASN A 365 13.13 -0.26 25.48
C ASN A 365 12.17 -1.39 25.12
N SER A 366 12.20 -1.88 23.87
CA SER A 366 11.29 -2.93 23.39
C SER A 366 9.80 -2.54 23.41
N GLU A 367 9.54 -1.25 23.17
CA GLU A 367 8.19 -0.71 23.09
C GLU A 367 7.45 -1.28 21.87
N ILE A 368 6.13 -1.41 22.03
CA ILE A 368 5.21 -1.75 20.94
C ILE A 368 4.57 -0.47 20.42
N PHE A 369 4.93 -0.10 19.21
CA PHE A 369 4.31 0.99 18.48
C PHE A 369 3.12 0.48 17.68
N VAL A 370 2.02 1.19 17.73
CA VAL A 370 0.85 0.93 16.89
C VAL A 370 0.75 2.07 15.89
N LEU A 371 0.71 1.73 14.61
CA LEU A 371 0.56 2.74 13.57
C LEU A 371 -0.87 3.26 13.55
N ASP A 372 -1.02 4.57 13.34
CA ASP A 372 -2.33 5.16 13.14
C ASP A 372 -2.96 4.65 11.84
N MET A 373 -3.89 3.73 11.96
CA MET A 373 -4.58 3.10 10.84
C MET A 373 -5.82 3.88 10.39
N GLY A 374 -6.19 4.97 11.10
CA GLY A 374 -7.45 5.66 10.89
C GLY A 374 -8.67 4.76 11.15
N GLU A 375 -9.75 5.00 10.41
CA GLU A 375 -11.00 4.25 10.57
C GLU A 375 -10.95 2.88 9.86
N SER A 376 -11.64 1.89 10.45
CA SER A 376 -11.79 0.58 9.82
C SER A 376 -12.75 0.64 8.62
N VAL A 377 -12.44 -0.09 7.56
CA VAL A 377 -13.19 -0.12 6.31
C VAL A 377 -14.00 -1.41 6.21
N LYS A 378 -15.30 -1.31 5.91
CA LYS A 378 -16.11 -2.50 5.57
C LYS A 378 -15.65 -3.09 4.25
N ILE A 379 -15.31 -4.38 4.25
CA ILE A 379 -14.83 -5.07 3.05
C ILE A 379 -15.87 -5.08 1.95
N ARG A 380 -17.15 -5.16 2.29
CA ARG A 380 -18.26 -5.06 1.31
C ARG A 380 -18.21 -3.74 0.55
N ASP A 381 -18.03 -2.63 1.27
CA ASP A 381 -18.03 -1.29 0.66
C ASP A 381 -16.78 -1.10 -0.22
N LEU A 382 -15.65 -1.67 0.20
CA LEU A 382 -14.43 -1.72 -0.62
C LEU A 382 -14.65 -2.51 -1.92
N ILE A 383 -15.29 -3.68 -1.87
CA ILE A 383 -15.64 -4.48 -3.05
C ILE A 383 -16.54 -3.67 -4.01
N TYR A 384 -17.56 -3.02 -3.48
CA TYR A 384 -18.49 -2.21 -4.28
C TYR A 384 -17.76 -1.07 -4.99
N LYS A 385 -16.88 -0.36 -4.26
CA LYS A 385 -16.02 0.68 -4.86
C LYS A 385 -15.11 0.11 -5.95
N MET A 386 -14.48 -1.04 -5.72
CA MET A 386 -13.60 -1.69 -6.72
C MET A 386 -14.34 -2.12 -7.98
N ILE A 387 -15.55 -2.69 -7.85
CA ILE A 387 -16.39 -3.06 -9.00
C ILE A 387 -16.73 -1.81 -9.82
N ASN A 388 -17.17 -0.74 -9.15
CA ASN A 388 -17.50 0.51 -9.80
C ASN A 388 -16.31 1.16 -10.50
N LEU A 389 -15.13 1.19 -9.86
CA LEU A 389 -13.88 1.69 -10.47
C LEU A 389 -13.46 0.90 -11.70
N SER A 390 -13.81 -0.38 -11.75
CA SER A 390 -13.55 -1.23 -12.92
C SER A 390 -14.58 -1.02 -14.06
N GLY A 391 -15.52 -0.07 -13.91
CA GLY A 391 -16.53 0.24 -14.91
C GLY A 391 -17.74 -0.71 -14.90
N PHE A 392 -17.85 -1.57 -13.90
CA PHE A 392 -18.94 -2.53 -13.73
C PHE A 392 -19.93 -2.07 -12.66
N ARG A 393 -21.13 -2.65 -12.66
CA ARG A 393 -22.17 -2.44 -11.65
C ARG A 393 -22.33 -3.66 -10.79
N VAL A 394 -22.53 -3.43 -9.49
CA VAL A 394 -22.84 -4.52 -8.56
C VAL A 394 -24.20 -5.11 -8.88
N LYS A 395 -24.27 -6.44 -8.95
CA LYS A 395 -25.51 -7.20 -9.06
C LYS A 395 -25.97 -7.57 -7.66
N ASP A 396 -27.09 -7.00 -7.21
CA ASP A 396 -27.70 -7.27 -5.92
C ASP A 396 -29.23 -7.19 -6.02
N ASN A 397 -29.93 -7.31 -4.88
CA ASN A 397 -31.40 -7.25 -4.84
C ASN A 397 -31.99 -5.91 -5.33
N LYS A 398 -31.21 -4.83 -5.27
CA LYS A 398 -31.63 -3.50 -5.76
C LYS A 398 -31.32 -3.31 -7.25
N ASN A 399 -30.35 -4.07 -7.77
CA ASN A 399 -29.91 -3.98 -9.16
C ASN A 399 -29.67 -5.39 -9.74
N GLN A 400 -30.74 -6.06 -10.14
CA GLN A 400 -30.68 -7.41 -10.72
C GLN A 400 -29.97 -7.43 -12.10
N SER A 401 -29.94 -6.28 -12.80
CA SER A 401 -29.24 -6.11 -14.08
C SER A 401 -27.76 -5.69 -13.92
N GLY A 402 -27.20 -5.80 -12.73
CA GLY A 402 -25.79 -5.56 -12.46
C GLY A 402 -24.88 -6.60 -13.13
N ASP A 403 -23.61 -6.24 -13.27
CA ASP A 403 -22.64 -7.03 -14.03
C ASP A 403 -21.89 -8.05 -13.14
N ILE A 404 -21.61 -7.68 -11.89
CA ILE A 404 -20.77 -8.46 -10.95
C ILE A 404 -21.55 -8.77 -9.66
N GLU A 405 -21.70 -10.07 -9.36
CA GLU A 405 -22.32 -10.52 -8.12
C GLU A 405 -21.29 -10.53 -6.96
N VAL A 406 -21.76 -10.20 -5.74
CA VAL A 406 -20.98 -10.35 -4.50
C VAL A 406 -21.57 -11.50 -3.68
N LYS A 407 -20.80 -12.60 -3.57
CA LYS A 407 -21.25 -13.85 -2.90
C LYS A 407 -20.64 -13.96 -1.50
N ILE A 408 -21.48 -14.12 -0.49
CA ILE A 408 -21.04 -14.39 0.88
C ILE A 408 -20.71 -15.89 1.02
N ILE A 409 -19.49 -16.20 1.50
CA ILE A 409 -18.97 -17.57 1.59
C ILE A 409 -18.78 -18.10 3.02
N GLY A 410 -19.05 -17.28 4.05
CA GLY A 410 -18.80 -17.60 5.45
C GLY A 410 -17.41 -17.18 5.93
N LEU A 411 -17.29 -16.93 7.25
CA LEU A 411 -15.99 -16.66 7.89
C LEU A 411 -15.11 -17.90 7.85
N ARG A 412 -13.81 -17.70 7.66
CA ARG A 412 -12.82 -18.78 7.72
C ARG A 412 -12.45 -19.10 9.17
N PRO A 413 -11.95 -20.31 9.46
CA PRO A 413 -11.41 -20.61 10.78
C PRO A 413 -10.38 -19.56 11.22
N GLY A 414 -10.52 -19.07 12.45
CA GLY A 414 -9.65 -18.04 13.02
C GLY A 414 -9.82 -16.62 12.46
N GLU A 415 -10.73 -16.38 11.51
CA GLU A 415 -11.01 -15.04 10.99
C GLU A 415 -11.90 -14.26 11.95
N LYS A 416 -11.43 -13.06 12.36
CA LYS A 416 -12.22 -12.12 13.17
C LYS A 416 -13.17 -11.31 12.30
N LEU A 417 -14.32 -10.96 12.87
CA LEU A 417 -15.23 -9.99 12.25
C LEU A 417 -14.64 -8.58 12.26
N TYR A 418 -14.01 -8.21 13.37
CA TYR A 418 -13.33 -6.93 13.61
C TYR A 418 -11.93 -7.20 14.14
N GLU A 419 -10.93 -6.43 13.67
CA GLU A 419 -9.57 -6.47 14.21
C GLU A 419 -9.39 -5.37 15.26
N GLU A 420 -8.50 -5.62 16.23
CA GLU A 420 -8.17 -4.70 17.31
C GLU A 420 -6.71 -4.28 17.20
N LEU A 421 -6.42 -3.01 17.43
CA LEU A 421 -5.04 -2.48 17.40
C LEU A 421 -4.39 -2.50 18.78
N LEU A 422 -5.19 -2.24 19.83
CA LEU A 422 -4.79 -2.17 21.24
C LEU A 422 -5.77 -2.93 22.12
N ILE A 423 -5.36 -3.22 23.35
CA ILE A 423 -6.22 -3.78 24.41
C ILE A 423 -6.35 -2.70 25.49
N GLY A 424 -7.57 -2.26 25.74
CA GLY A 424 -7.86 -1.21 26.72
C GLY A 424 -8.02 0.18 26.10
N ASP A 425 -8.33 1.15 26.94
CA ASP A 425 -8.51 2.57 26.61
C ASP A 425 -7.18 3.36 26.70
N ASP A 426 -6.02 2.70 26.62
CA ASP A 426 -4.68 3.29 26.77
C ASP A 426 -4.18 3.97 25.49
#